data_8c6d4398c515d4fb46c51960bea8a79b
#
_entry.id   8c6d4398c515d4fb46c51960bea8a79b
#
_cell.length_a   1.000
_cell.length_b   1.000
_cell.length_c   1.000
_cell.angle_alpha   90.00
_cell.angle_beta   90.00
_cell.angle_gamma   90.00
#
_symmetry.space_group_name_H-M   'P 1'
#
loop_
_entity.id
_entity.type
_entity.pdbx_description
1 polymer ?
#
loop_
_entity_poly.entity_id
_entity_poly.type
_entity_poly.pdbx_seq_one_letter_code
_entity_poly.pdbx_strand_id
1 'polypeptide(L)'
;MRFLSIVILLMCLNKVFTQNYYEIKSSLHPDSNYMDLEQKIIFHNNSENKLNHLILYDWNNAYSSNDTPLSKKLYEEYNLALIKSDKKERGFTIINKITTSSSNLSWERTTENPDLIKIFLKNELEKNQKIEVDINYRLVFPNSKTNDYGYSSNKAYTIKNFLLRVTPFVNGSFERDSNLNFDDQFNTSDVISMDVTIPSKYIFHTNCIDSQSIVGDRKIINFNCSKLKDLSFFIYKNNEFEMIKNEHFNIVTNEKKIVSIKNESFKRINTFLSENFDNYSNSKILLTKRYFKEHSLYPYSDIPSYLKVFNQNTINEINLFKVILRDFLRNSINFNDRKYYWVRSGMEFYYLEKYIQKYH
;
A
#
# COMPACT_ATOMS: atom_id res chain seq x y z
N MET A 1 18.67 20.83 -28.75
CA MET A 1 17.27 20.56 -29.12
C MET A 1 16.68 19.29 -28.47
N ARG A 2 17.35 18.15 -28.43
CA ARG A 2 16.81 16.92 -27.80
C ARG A 2 16.57 17.04 -26.29
N PHE A 3 17.36 17.81 -25.56
CA PHE A 3 17.20 18.05 -24.12
C PHE A 3 15.96 18.91 -23.80
N LEU A 4 15.66 19.89 -24.65
CA LEU A 4 14.49 20.76 -24.50
C LEU A 4 13.18 19.99 -24.72
N SER A 5 13.16 19.02 -25.64
CA SER A 5 11.99 18.19 -25.91
C SER A 5 11.65 17.25 -24.75
N ILE A 6 12.67 16.75 -24.04
CA ILE A 6 12.49 15.89 -22.84
C ILE A 6 11.98 16.72 -21.65
N VAL A 7 12.46 17.94 -21.48
CA VAL A 7 12.00 18.86 -20.44
C VAL A 7 10.54 19.29 -20.68
N ILE A 8 10.16 19.55 -21.92
CA ILE A 8 8.76 19.89 -22.28
C ILE A 8 7.84 18.67 -22.07
N LEU A 9 8.30 17.45 -22.39
CA LEU A 9 7.55 16.22 -22.13
C LEU A 9 7.34 15.97 -20.61
N LEU A 10 8.35 16.26 -19.79
CA LEU A 10 8.27 16.18 -18.33
C LEU A 10 7.36 17.26 -17.71
N MET A 11 7.31 18.47 -18.30
CA MET A 11 6.41 19.55 -17.85
C MET A 11 4.93 19.27 -18.15
N CYS A 12 4.62 18.51 -19.20
CA CYS A 12 3.25 18.10 -19.49
C CYS A 12 2.69 17.03 -18.54
N LEU A 13 3.54 16.40 -17.72
CA LEU A 13 3.14 15.36 -16.75
C LEU A 13 2.70 15.92 -15.39
N ASN A 14 2.88 17.20 -15.11
CA ASN A 14 2.42 17.83 -13.88
C ASN A 14 0.92 18.19 -13.93
N LYS A 15 0.05 17.20 -14.13
CA LYS A 15 -1.33 17.33 -13.68
C LYS A 15 -1.28 17.34 -12.15
N VAL A 16 -1.58 18.47 -11.54
CA VAL A 16 -1.75 18.63 -10.11
C VAL A 16 -2.90 17.70 -9.70
N PHE A 17 -2.57 16.50 -9.27
CA PHE A 17 -3.55 15.66 -8.58
C PHE A 17 -3.81 16.34 -7.25
N THR A 18 -4.99 16.86 -7.07
CA THR A 18 -5.42 17.38 -5.78
C THR A 18 -5.52 16.26 -4.79
N GLN A 19 -5.04 16.55 -3.60
CA GLN A 19 -5.07 15.61 -2.49
C GLN A 19 -6.51 15.46 -2.00
N ASN A 20 -7.00 14.22 -1.90
CA ASN A 20 -8.14 13.91 -1.11
C ASN A 20 -7.75 13.87 0.37
N TYR A 21 -8.70 14.16 1.23
CA TYR A 21 -8.49 14.12 2.67
C TYR A 21 -9.39 13.05 3.29
N TYR A 22 -8.80 12.23 4.16
CA TYR A 22 -9.48 11.13 4.83
C TYR A 22 -9.29 11.27 6.34
N GLU A 23 -10.40 11.29 7.08
CA GLU A 23 -10.42 11.16 8.54
C GLU A 23 -10.99 9.79 8.89
N ILE A 24 -10.28 9.02 9.71
CA ILE A 24 -10.68 7.66 9.99
C ILE A 24 -10.56 7.37 11.48
N LYS A 25 -11.61 6.75 12.05
CA LYS A 25 -11.56 6.08 13.34
C LYS A 25 -11.72 4.58 13.13
N SER A 26 -10.90 3.78 13.78
CA SER A 26 -10.97 2.33 13.62
C SER A 26 -10.75 1.57 14.91
N SER A 27 -11.33 0.38 14.99
CA SER A 27 -11.17 -0.54 16.13
C SER A 27 -10.96 -1.95 15.65
N LEU A 28 -9.81 -2.55 16.02
CA LEU A 28 -9.48 -3.94 15.69
C LEU A 28 -10.10 -4.91 16.70
N HIS A 29 -10.74 -5.96 16.19
CA HIS A 29 -11.32 -7.08 16.94
C HIS A 29 -10.59 -8.39 16.57
N PRO A 30 -9.49 -8.71 17.25
CA PRO A 30 -8.63 -9.81 16.81
C PRO A 30 -9.25 -11.20 16.97
N ASP A 31 -10.17 -11.39 17.90
CA ASP A 31 -10.81 -12.68 18.14
C ASP A 31 -11.61 -13.14 16.92
N SER A 32 -12.22 -12.18 16.22
CA SER A 32 -13.04 -12.41 15.04
C SER A 32 -12.40 -11.92 13.73
N ASN A 33 -11.14 -11.45 13.75
CA ASN A 33 -10.36 -11.01 12.60
C ASN A 33 -11.02 -9.91 11.76
N TYR A 34 -11.65 -8.94 12.40
CA TYR A 34 -12.23 -7.80 11.71
C TYR A 34 -11.82 -6.46 12.32
N MET A 35 -12.01 -5.41 11.56
CA MET A 35 -11.83 -4.02 11.98
C MET A 35 -13.10 -3.23 11.62
N ASP A 36 -13.66 -2.51 12.57
CA ASP A 36 -14.72 -1.53 12.33
C ASP A 36 -14.09 -0.18 12.01
N LEU A 37 -14.66 0.52 11.03
CA LEU A 37 -14.17 1.82 10.58
C LEU A 37 -15.31 2.81 10.40
N GLU A 38 -15.05 4.03 10.87
CA GLU A 38 -15.79 5.24 10.56
C GLU A 38 -14.85 6.13 9.74
N GLN A 39 -15.20 6.37 8.48
CA GLN A 39 -14.34 7.07 7.55
C GLN A 39 -15.09 8.25 6.93
N LYS A 40 -14.50 9.44 7.03
CA LYS A 40 -14.92 10.62 6.28
C LYS A 40 -13.99 10.83 5.10
N ILE A 41 -14.53 11.03 3.92
CA ILE A 41 -13.83 11.38 2.69
C ILE A 41 -14.19 12.81 2.35
N ILE A 42 -13.19 13.68 2.19
CA ILE A 42 -13.36 15.01 1.62
C ILE A 42 -12.73 14.97 0.21
N PHE A 43 -13.60 14.94 -0.79
CA PHE A 43 -13.23 14.86 -2.19
C PHE A 43 -13.44 16.21 -2.89
N HIS A 44 -12.45 16.63 -3.68
CA HIS A 44 -12.53 17.83 -4.51
C HIS A 44 -12.58 17.44 -5.99
N ASN A 45 -13.60 17.93 -6.70
CA ASN A 45 -13.67 17.78 -8.15
C ASN A 45 -12.79 18.84 -8.84
N ASN A 46 -11.58 18.45 -9.21
CA ASN A 46 -10.65 19.31 -9.93
C ASN A 46 -10.64 19.01 -11.44
N SER A 47 -11.55 18.17 -11.90
CA SER A 47 -11.72 17.89 -13.31
C SER A 47 -12.59 18.95 -13.98
N GLU A 48 -12.54 19.02 -15.30
CA GLU A 48 -13.45 19.86 -16.10
C GLU A 48 -14.88 19.28 -16.19
N ASN A 49 -15.07 18.04 -15.71
CA ASN A 49 -16.34 17.32 -15.82
C ASN A 49 -17.18 17.49 -14.56
N LYS A 50 -18.50 17.56 -14.74
CA LYS A 50 -19.45 17.36 -13.64
C LYS A 50 -19.49 15.89 -13.27
N LEU A 51 -19.48 15.60 -11.97
CA LEU A 51 -19.44 14.23 -11.46
C LEU A 51 -20.78 13.90 -10.81
N ASN A 52 -21.44 12.84 -11.25
CA ASN A 52 -22.67 12.31 -10.68
C ASN A 52 -22.46 11.07 -9.80
N HIS A 53 -21.23 10.57 -9.71
CA HIS A 53 -20.84 9.44 -8.87
C HIS A 53 -19.38 9.53 -8.48
N LEU A 54 -18.99 8.77 -7.44
CA LEU A 54 -17.61 8.48 -7.08
C LEU A 54 -17.37 6.97 -7.21
N ILE A 55 -16.14 6.57 -7.50
CA ILE A 55 -15.72 5.17 -7.46
C ILE A 55 -14.64 5.01 -6.40
N LEU A 56 -14.80 4.03 -5.53
CA LEU A 56 -13.84 3.72 -4.48
C LEU A 56 -13.20 2.36 -4.71
N TYR A 57 -11.90 2.25 -4.45
CA TYR A 57 -11.23 0.97 -4.26
C TYR A 57 -11.67 0.33 -2.95
N ASP A 58 -11.87 -0.99 -2.97
CA ASP A 58 -12.09 -1.83 -1.80
C ASP A 58 -11.26 -3.10 -1.92
N TRP A 59 -9.94 -2.94 -1.70
CA TRP A 59 -8.97 -4.03 -1.82
C TRP A 59 -9.35 -5.27 -1.00
N ASN A 60 -9.88 -5.08 0.21
CA ASN A 60 -10.26 -6.19 1.08
C ASN A 60 -11.31 -7.10 0.45
N ASN A 61 -12.21 -6.54 -0.36
CA ASN A 61 -13.28 -7.30 -1.03
C ASN A 61 -12.78 -8.12 -2.24
N ALA A 62 -11.54 -7.89 -2.72
CA ALA A 62 -10.91 -8.72 -3.75
C ALA A 62 -10.72 -10.18 -3.28
N TYR A 63 -10.72 -10.44 -1.97
CA TYR A 63 -10.58 -11.77 -1.36
C TYR A 63 -11.92 -12.48 -1.09
N SER A 64 -13.05 -11.92 -1.52
CA SER A 64 -14.39 -12.35 -1.08
C SER A 64 -14.86 -13.65 -1.72
N SER A 65 -14.46 -13.96 -2.93
CA SER A 65 -14.91 -15.16 -3.67
C SER A 65 -13.88 -15.69 -4.65
N ASN A 66 -14.18 -16.85 -5.26
CA ASN A 66 -13.36 -17.44 -6.32
C ASN A 66 -13.48 -16.68 -7.66
N ASP A 67 -14.55 -15.89 -7.83
CA ASP A 67 -14.87 -15.22 -9.09
C ASP A 67 -14.22 -13.84 -9.23
N THR A 68 -13.56 -13.37 -8.16
CA THR A 68 -12.87 -12.07 -8.19
C THR A 68 -11.69 -12.10 -9.17
N PRO A 69 -11.37 -10.95 -9.82
CA PRO A 69 -10.19 -10.84 -10.69
C PRO A 69 -8.89 -11.28 -10.01
N LEU A 70 -8.71 -10.94 -8.71
CA LEU A 70 -7.56 -11.40 -7.92
C LEU A 70 -7.52 -12.94 -7.82
N SER A 71 -8.65 -13.58 -7.53
CA SER A 71 -8.69 -15.04 -7.39
C SER A 71 -8.36 -15.76 -8.69
N LYS A 72 -8.88 -15.25 -9.81
CA LYS A 72 -8.59 -15.78 -11.16
C LYS A 72 -7.12 -15.65 -11.50
N LYS A 73 -6.51 -14.46 -11.26
CA LYS A 73 -5.09 -14.24 -11.47
C LYS A 73 -4.22 -15.17 -10.63
N LEU A 74 -4.51 -15.30 -9.33
CA LEU A 74 -3.77 -16.19 -8.44
C LEU A 74 -3.84 -17.65 -8.91
N TYR A 75 -5.00 -18.08 -9.42
CA TYR A 75 -5.17 -19.40 -10.02
C TYR A 75 -4.28 -19.60 -11.25
N GLU A 76 -4.23 -18.62 -12.14
CA GLU A 76 -3.36 -18.64 -13.34
C GLU A 76 -1.87 -18.71 -12.97
N GLU A 77 -1.49 -18.15 -11.81
CA GLU A 77 -0.15 -18.21 -11.24
C GLU A 77 0.10 -19.47 -10.38
N TYR A 78 -0.78 -20.46 -10.44
CA TYR A 78 -0.73 -21.70 -9.64
C TYR A 78 -0.81 -21.47 -8.12
N ASN A 79 -1.26 -20.30 -7.67
CA ASN A 79 -1.52 -20.02 -6.26
C ASN A 79 -2.97 -20.36 -5.91
N LEU A 80 -3.18 -21.56 -5.38
CA LEU A 80 -4.52 -22.08 -5.06
C LEU A 80 -5.00 -21.67 -3.66
N ALA A 81 -4.25 -20.86 -2.92
CA ALA A 81 -4.55 -20.57 -1.51
C ALA A 81 -5.93 -19.90 -1.34
N LEU A 82 -6.28 -18.93 -2.19
CA LEU A 82 -7.57 -18.26 -2.11
C LEU A 82 -8.73 -19.15 -2.57
N ILE A 83 -8.55 -19.92 -3.63
CA ILE A 83 -9.59 -20.85 -4.15
C ILE A 83 -9.92 -21.94 -3.12
N LYS A 84 -8.90 -22.46 -2.44
CA LYS A 84 -9.05 -23.50 -1.42
C LYS A 84 -9.46 -22.95 -0.04
N SER A 85 -9.55 -21.62 0.12
CA SER A 85 -9.91 -21.01 1.39
C SER A 85 -11.38 -21.22 1.71
N ASP A 86 -11.66 -21.61 2.96
CA ASP A 86 -13.00 -21.63 3.50
C ASP A 86 -13.59 -20.22 3.60
N LYS A 87 -14.93 -20.11 3.67
CA LYS A 87 -15.61 -18.81 3.83
C LYS A 87 -15.09 -18.01 5.03
N LYS A 88 -14.65 -18.67 6.11
CA LYS A 88 -14.10 -18.03 7.32
C LYS A 88 -12.68 -17.48 7.13
N GLU A 89 -11.98 -17.93 6.11
CA GLU A 89 -10.62 -17.49 5.77
C GLU A 89 -10.60 -16.39 4.71
N ARG A 90 -11.75 -16.04 4.15
CA ARG A 90 -11.90 -15.00 3.12
C ARG A 90 -12.00 -13.62 3.73
N GLY A 91 -11.54 -12.62 2.96
CA GLY A 91 -11.72 -11.22 3.29
C GLY A 91 -12.89 -10.63 2.52
N PHE A 92 -13.66 -9.76 3.18
CA PHE A 92 -14.73 -9.01 2.55
C PHE A 92 -15.06 -7.75 3.35
N THR A 93 -15.71 -6.80 2.70
CA THR A 93 -16.12 -5.54 3.32
C THR A 93 -17.63 -5.47 3.42
N ILE A 94 -18.11 -5.17 4.62
CA ILE A 94 -19.52 -4.94 4.90
C ILE A 94 -19.73 -3.43 5.02
N ILE A 95 -20.45 -2.84 4.08
CA ILE A 95 -20.86 -1.43 4.14
C ILE A 95 -22.14 -1.32 4.94
N ASN A 96 -22.08 -0.65 6.09
CA ASN A 96 -23.25 -0.43 6.93
C ASN A 96 -24.02 0.81 6.48
N LYS A 97 -23.30 1.89 6.13
CA LYS A 97 -23.92 3.15 5.79
C LYS A 97 -22.99 4.03 4.97
N ILE A 98 -23.55 4.74 3.98
CA ILE A 98 -22.86 5.80 3.24
C ILE A 98 -23.78 7.04 3.25
N THR A 99 -23.26 8.16 3.74
CA THR A 99 -24.04 9.41 3.90
C THR A 99 -23.23 10.64 3.50
N THR A 100 -23.95 11.69 3.20
CA THR A 100 -23.47 13.07 3.31
C THR A 100 -24.13 13.73 4.52
N SER A 101 -23.76 14.97 4.85
CA SER A 101 -24.39 15.74 5.93
C SER A 101 -25.92 15.81 5.82
N SER A 102 -26.48 15.73 4.63
CA SER A 102 -27.91 15.91 4.35
C SER A 102 -28.66 14.64 3.99
N SER A 103 -27.98 13.51 3.70
CA SER A 103 -28.69 12.35 3.14
C SER A 103 -27.91 11.06 3.07
N ASN A 104 -28.64 9.94 3.04
CA ASN A 104 -28.10 8.65 2.63
C ASN A 104 -27.82 8.65 1.12
N LEU A 105 -26.70 8.03 0.72
CA LEU A 105 -26.33 7.81 -0.66
C LEU A 105 -26.57 6.36 -1.05
N SER A 106 -27.04 6.13 -2.28
CA SER A 106 -27.09 4.80 -2.86
C SER A 106 -25.73 4.41 -3.40
N TRP A 107 -25.42 3.13 -3.36
CA TRP A 107 -24.17 2.58 -3.84
C TRP A 107 -24.36 1.17 -4.40
N GLU A 108 -23.45 0.73 -5.22
CA GLU A 108 -23.42 -0.62 -5.79
C GLU A 108 -21.99 -1.14 -5.94
N ARG A 109 -21.84 -2.47 -6.02
CA ARG A 109 -20.64 -3.15 -6.49
C ARG A 109 -20.91 -3.71 -7.88
N THR A 110 -19.94 -3.59 -8.75
CA THR A 110 -20.05 -4.26 -10.05
C THR A 110 -19.77 -5.75 -9.90
N THR A 111 -20.44 -6.57 -10.70
CA THR A 111 -20.22 -8.03 -10.71
C THR A 111 -18.82 -8.37 -11.23
N GLU A 112 -18.35 -7.61 -12.20
CA GLU A 112 -17.03 -7.82 -12.82
C GLU A 112 -15.87 -7.44 -11.91
N ASN A 113 -16.03 -6.34 -11.15
CA ASN A 113 -15.02 -5.78 -10.27
C ASN A 113 -15.58 -5.57 -8.85
N PRO A 114 -15.76 -6.63 -8.05
CA PRO A 114 -16.41 -6.56 -6.74
C PRO A 114 -15.56 -5.84 -5.70
N ASP A 115 -14.32 -5.53 -5.99
CA ASP A 115 -13.39 -4.70 -5.23
C ASP A 115 -13.49 -3.21 -5.59
N LEU A 116 -14.53 -2.82 -6.31
CA LEU A 116 -14.91 -1.43 -6.56
C LEU A 116 -16.32 -1.13 -6.02
N ILE A 117 -16.47 0.07 -5.47
CA ILE A 117 -17.75 0.59 -4.98
C ILE A 117 -18.06 1.85 -5.76
N LYS A 118 -19.23 1.89 -6.40
CA LYS A 118 -19.77 3.09 -7.04
C LYS A 118 -20.81 3.73 -6.12
N ILE A 119 -20.59 4.98 -5.77
CA ILE A 119 -21.47 5.80 -4.93
C ILE A 119 -22.17 6.82 -5.82
N PHE A 120 -23.49 6.87 -5.81
CA PHE A 120 -24.27 7.82 -6.60
C PHE A 120 -24.48 9.11 -5.80
N LEU A 121 -24.11 10.25 -6.38
CA LEU A 121 -24.33 11.55 -5.79
C LEU A 121 -25.76 12.02 -6.05
N LYS A 122 -26.40 12.67 -5.08
CA LYS A 122 -27.74 13.22 -5.27
C LYS A 122 -27.77 14.41 -6.23
N ASN A 123 -26.74 15.23 -6.15
CA ASN A 123 -26.52 16.37 -7.03
C ASN A 123 -25.19 16.20 -7.73
N GLU A 124 -25.08 16.66 -8.97
CA GLU A 124 -23.83 16.70 -9.67
C GLU A 124 -22.81 17.58 -8.95
N LEU A 125 -21.59 17.11 -8.84
CA LEU A 125 -20.47 17.85 -8.24
C LEU A 125 -19.77 18.63 -9.36
N GLU A 126 -19.94 19.93 -9.34
CA GLU A 126 -19.33 20.84 -10.33
C GLU A 126 -17.82 20.93 -10.16
N LYS A 127 -17.14 21.45 -11.18
CA LYS A 127 -15.71 21.76 -11.08
C LYS A 127 -15.43 22.65 -9.87
N ASN A 128 -14.32 22.37 -9.16
CA ASN A 128 -13.87 23.07 -7.96
C ASN A 128 -14.81 22.95 -6.73
N GLN A 129 -15.88 22.18 -6.82
CA GLN A 129 -16.69 21.87 -5.66
C GLN A 129 -16.10 20.72 -4.85
N LYS A 130 -16.40 20.69 -3.57
CA LYS A 130 -16.07 19.60 -2.65
C LYS A 130 -17.33 18.88 -2.18
N ILE A 131 -17.16 17.59 -1.85
CA ILE A 131 -18.16 16.79 -1.19
C ILE A 131 -17.54 16.07 0.01
N GLU A 132 -18.31 15.97 1.09
CA GLU A 132 -17.97 15.17 2.27
C GLU A 132 -18.86 13.95 2.30
N VAL A 133 -18.24 12.77 2.35
CA VAL A 133 -18.91 11.48 2.39
C VAL A 133 -18.47 10.73 3.63
N ASP A 134 -19.41 10.38 4.50
CA ASP A 134 -19.17 9.56 5.67
C ASP A 134 -19.56 8.11 5.38
N ILE A 135 -18.66 7.18 5.68
CA ILE A 135 -18.83 5.75 5.45
C ILE A 135 -18.58 5.00 6.77
N ASN A 136 -19.55 4.20 7.18
CA ASN A 136 -19.39 3.25 8.29
C ASN A 136 -19.35 1.84 7.70
N TYR A 137 -18.27 1.11 7.98
CA TYR A 137 -18.06 -0.20 7.39
C TYR A 137 -17.19 -1.11 8.26
N ARG A 138 -17.24 -2.40 7.97
CA ARG A 138 -16.43 -3.44 8.60
C ARG A 138 -15.57 -4.14 7.57
N LEU A 139 -14.29 -4.28 7.87
CA LEU A 139 -13.36 -5.12 7.14
C LEU A 139 -13.20 -6.46 7.86
N VAL A 140 -13.63 -7.55 7.24
CA VAL A 140 -13.29 -8.90 7.68
C VAL A 140 -12.02 -9.30 6.93
N PHE A 141 -10.92 -9.48 7.66
CA PHE A 141 -9.63 -9.75 7.03
C PHE A 141 -9.52 -11.20 6.53
N PRO A 142 -8.89 -11.44 5.36
CA PRO A 142 -8.58 -12.77 4.89
C PRO A 142 -7.44 -13.39 5.70
N ASN A 143 -7.29 -14.72 5.59
CA ASN A 143 -6.10 -15.41 6.05
C ASN A 143 -4.91 -15.03 5.15
N SER A 144 -3.77 -14.67 5.75
CA SER A 144 -2.57 -14.19 5.06
C SER A 144 -1.81 -15.24 4.24
N LYS A 145 -2.27 -16.49 4.20
CA LYS A 145 -1.68 -17.57 3.38
C LYS A 145 -1.60 -17.22 1.89
N THR A 146 -2.52 -16.38 1.41
CA THR A 146 -2.63 -16.04 -0.01
C THR A 146 -1.46 -15.19 -0.49
N ASN A 147 -1.22 -14.04 0.16
CA ASN A 147 -0.21 -13.05 -0.26
C ASN A 147 0.24 -12.11 0.87
N ASP A 148 0.32 -12.60 2.10
CA ASP A 148 0.65 -11.84 3.32
C ASP A 148 -0.39 -10.79 3.76
N TYR A 149 -1.40 -10.48 2.99
CA TYR A 149 -2.47 -9.57 3.42
C TYR A 149 -3.46 -10.28 4.35
N GLY A 150 -3.77 -9.64 5.47
CA GLY A 150 -4.74 -10.15 6.43
C GLY A 150 -4.12 -10.67 7.72
N TYR A 151 -4.72 -11.73 8.30
CA TYR A 151 -4.28 -12.29 9.58
C TYR A 151 -3.53 -13.61 9.43
N SER A 152 -2.53 -13.81 10.26
CA SER A 152 -1.82 -15.09 10.42
C SER A 152 -2.47 -15.98 11.49
N SER A 153 -2.03 -17.25 11.57
CA SER A 153 -2.45 -18.20 12.63
C SER A 153 -2.18 -17.66 14.04
N ASN A 154 -1.13 -16.86 14.22
CA ASN A 154 -0.75 -16.27 15.51
C ASN A 154 -1.48 -14.94 15.80
N LYS A 155 -2.47 -14.59 14.98
CA LYS A 155 -3.18 -13.31 15.08
C LYS A 155 -2.27 -12.09 14.90
N ALA A 156 -1.23 -12.21 14.07
CA ALA A 156 -0.54 -11.07 13.52
C ALA A 156 -1.25 -10.62 12.24
N TYR A 157 -1.25 -9.31 12.00
CA TYR A 157 -1.92 -8.68 10.87
C TYR A 157 -0.90 -7.92 10.04
N THR A 158 -0.91 -8.17 8.74
CA THR A 158 -0.25 -7.37 7.74
C THR A 158 -1.33 -6.75 6.86
N ILE A 159 -1.50 -5.43 6.97
CA ILE A 159 -2.60 -4.72 6.34
C ILE A 159 -2.01 -3.61 5.48
N LYS A 160 -2.40 -3.56 4.21
CA LYS A 160 -1.95 -2.54 3.26
C LYS A 160 -3.10 -2.11 2.36
N ASN A 161 -3.20 -0.82 2.07
CA ASN A 161 -4.19 -0.24 1.13
C ASN A 161 -5.65 -0.65 1.39
N PHE A 162 -6.03 -0.79 2.65
CA PHE A 162 -7.29 -1.34 3.11
C PHE A 162 -8.44 -0.33 3.18
N LEU A 163 -8.14 0.96 3.10
CA LEU A 163 -9.13 2.03 3.17
C LEU A 163 -9.95 2.10 1.87
N LEU A 164 -11.20 2.51 2.00
CA LEU A 164 -12.03 2.87 0.87
C LEU A 164 -11.57 4.22 0.31
N ARG A 165 -10.78 4.19 -0.77
CA ARG A 165 -10.18 5.39 -1.37
C ARG A 165 -10.78 5.67 -2.73
N VAL A 166 -11.06 6.96 -3.00
CA VAL A 166 -11.54 7.39 -4.31
C VAL A 166 -10.50 7.04 -5.38
N THR A 167 -10.94 6.35 -6.43
CA THR A 167 -10.05 6.01 -7.53
C THR A 167 -9.65 7.27 -8.29
N PRO A 168 -8.45 7.33 -8.90
CA PRO A 168 -8.03 8.48 -9.67
C PRO A 168 -9.00 8.79 -10.82
N PHE A 169 -9.27 10.07 -11.03
CA PHE A 169 -10.03 10.54 -12.19
C PHE A 169 -9.06 10.98 -13.27
N VAL A 170 -8.96 10.20 -14.35
CA VAL A 170 -7.97 10.37 -15.42
C VAL A 170 -8.67 10.29 -16.77
N ASN A 171 -8.33 11.20 -17.69
CA ASN A 171 -8.88 11.23 -19.05
C ASN A 171 -10.42 11.25 -19.12
N GLY A 172 -11.05 11.97 -18.17
CA GLY A 172 -12.52 12.13 -18.17
C GLY A 172 -13.31 11.01 -17.50
N SER A 173 -12.65 10.05 -16.84
CA SER A 173 -13.29 8.95 -16.14
C SER A 173 -12.55 8.52 -14.88
N PHE A 174 -13.25 7.93 -13.93
CA PHE A 174 -12.62 7.23 -12.81
C PHE A 174 -11.95 5.94 -13.29
N GLU A 175 -10.79 5.62 -12.73
CA GLU A 175 -10.17 4.31 -12.92
C GLU A 175 -11.09 3.21 -12.36
N ARG A 176 -11.24 2.12 -13.14
CA ARG A 176 -12.18 1.03 -12.83
C ARG A 176 -11.52 -0.34 -12.83
N ASP A 177 -10.21 -0.39 -12.88
CA ASP A 177 -9.50 -1.66 -12.91
C ASP A 177 -9.43 -2.27 -11.52
N SER A 178 -9.77 -3.55 -11.40
CA SER A 178 -9.57 -4.34 -10.19
C SER A 178 -8.10 -4.45 -9.81
N ASN A 179 -7.82 -4.53 -8.52
CA ASN A 179 -6.48 -4.76 -8.02
C ASN A 179 -6.11 -6.24 -8.13
N LEU A 180 -5.02 -6.54 -8.80
CA LEU A 180 -4.54 -7.90 -9.05
C LEU A 180 -3.35 -8.29 -8.19
N ASN A 181 -2.67 -7.31 -7.61
CA ASN A 181 -1.51 -7.49 -6.73
C ASN A 181 -1.57 -6.55 -5.53
N PHE A 182 -0.77 -6.88 -4.53
CA PHE A 182 -0.56 -6.07 -3.33
C PHE A 182 -0.08 -4.63 -3.64
N ASP A 183 0.70 -4.47 -4.71
CA ASP A 183 1.30 -3.21 -5.14
C ASP A 183 0.68 -2.62 -6.41
N ASP A 184 -0.50 -3.09 -6.79
CA ASP A 184 -1.09 -2.78 -8.08
C ASP A 184 -2.03 -1.56 -8.03
N GLN A 185 -2.43 -1.16 -6.83
CA GLN A 185 -3.37 -0.07 -6.64
C GLN A 185 -2.76 1.27 -7.06
N PHE A 186 -3.39 1.94 -8.00
CA PHE A 186 -3.03 3.30 -8.38
C PHE A 186 -3.75 4.28 -7.47
N ASN A 187 -3.03 4.78 -6.48
CA ASN A 187 -3.54 5.77 -5.53
C ASN A 187 -2.99 7.16 -5.84
N THR A 188 -3.81 8.18 -5.59
CA THR A 188 -3.36 9.57 -5.49
C THR A 188 -2.55 9.77 -4.21
N SER A 189 -1.72 10.82 -4.19
CA SER A 189 -1.04 11.22 -2.96
C SER A 189 -2.03 11.94 -2.05
N ASP A 190 -2.58 11.25 -1.06
CA ASP A 190 -3.64 11.74 -0.18
C ASP A 190 -3.11 12.18 1.19
N VAL A 191 -3.96 12.89 1.92
CA VAL A 191 -3.78 13.19 3.35
C VAL A 191 -4.68 12.26 4.14
N ILE A 192 -4.10 11.52 5.07
CA ILE A 192 -4.81 10.56 5.91
C ILE A 192 -4.56 10.90 7.37
N SER A 193 -5.62 11.22 8.10
CA SER A 193 -5.64 11.33 9.55
C SER A 193 -6.37 10.13 10.12
N MET A 194 -5.72 9.36 11.00
CA MET A 194 -6.32 8.13 11.48
C MET A 194 -6.07 7.86 12.95
N ASP A 195 -7.11 7.44 13.64
CA ASP A 195 -7.10 6.89 14.98
C ASP A 195 -7.35 5.37 14.91
N VAL A 196 -6.41 4.58 15.41
CA VAL A 196 -6.51 3.12 15.46
C VAL A 196 -6.56 2.65 16.90
N THR A 197 -7.61 1.95 17.28
CA THR A 197 -7.76 1.34 18.59
C THR A 197 -7.52 -0.17 18.50
N ILE A 198 -6.56 -0.68 19.28
CA ILE A 198 -6.24 -2.11 19.35
C ILE A 198 -6.14 -2.57 20.82
N PRO A 199 -6.21 -3.86 21.13
CA PRO A 199 -5.91 -4.33 22.49
C PRO A 199 -4.46 -4.00 22.89
N SER A 200 -4.24 -3.55 24.13
CA SER A 200 -2.94 -3.04 24.61
C SER A 200 -1.77 -4.03 24.47
N LYS A 201 -2.07 -5.34 24.50
CA LYS A 201 -1.10 -6.43 24.32
C LYS A 201 -0.51 -6.55 22.89
N TYR A 202 -1.05 -5.79 21.91
CA TYR A 202 -0.52 -5.80 20.55
C TYR A 202 0.52 -4.70 20.36
N ILE A 203 1.53 -5.01 19.56
CA ILE A 203 2.51 -4.06 19.03
C ILE A 203 1.96 -3.57 17.68
N PHE A 204 2.11 -2.28 17.41
CA PHE A 204 1.65 -1.63 16.20
C PHE A 204 2.78 -0.87 15.52
N HIS A 205 2.91 -1.06 14.21
CA HIS A 205 3.76 -0.24 13.36
C HIS A 205 3.02 0.19 12.11
N THR A 206 3.24 1.42 11.70
CA THR A 206 2.79 1.99 10.43
C THR A 206 3.97 2.64 9.71
N ASN A 207 3.87 2.81 8.42
CA ASN A 207 4.84 3.57 7.62
C ASN A 207 4.69 5.11 7.78
N CYS A 208 3.77 5.56 8.64
CA CYS A 208 3.61 6.96 9.03
C CYS A 208 4.28 7.25 10.37
N ILE A 209 4.43 8.53 10.70
CA ILE A 209 4.83 8.97 12.04
C ILE A 209 3.61 8.86 12.94
N ASP A 210 3.72 8.10 14.01
CA ASP A 210 2.64 7.79 14.92
C ASP A 210 2.95 8.19 16.37
N SER A 211 1.90 8.48 17.15
CA SER A 211 1.90 8.57 18.59
C SER A 211 1.00 7.48 19.16
N GLN A 212 1.40 6.91 20.30
CA GLN A 212 0.67 5.80 20.92
C GLN A 212 0.44 6.12 22.40
N SER A 213 -0.79 5.87 22.87
CA SER A 213 -1.19 5.97 24.27
C SER A 213 -1.94 4.70 24.68
N ILE A 214 -1.90 4.38 25.99
CA ILE A 214 -2.61 3.24 26.55
C ILE A 214 -3.70 3.76 27.48
N VAL A 215 -4.94 3.31 27.24
CA VAL A 215 -6.09 3.64 28.06
C VAL A 215 -6.79 2.33 28.44
N GLY A 216 -6.61 1.91 29.71
CA GLY A 216 -7.11 0.61 30.17
C GLY A 216 -6.47 -0.55 29.43
N ASP A 217 -7.28 -1.43 28.88
CA ASP A 217 -6.86 -2.60 28.08
C ASP A 217 -6.70 -2.29 26.58
N ARG A 218 -6.84 -1.01 26.19
CA ARG A 218 -6.74 -0.54 24.80
C ARG A 218 -5.50 0.32 24.60
N LYS A 219 -4.95 0.24 23.40
CA LYS A 219 -3.92 1.13 22.87
C LYS A 219 -4.55 1.96 21.75
N ILE A 220 -4.40 3.27 21.84
CA ILE A 220 -4.85 4.23 20.84
C ILE A 220 -3.62 4.75 20.11
N ILE A 221 -3.63 4.64 18.79
CA ILE A 221 -2.58 5.08 17.89
C ILE A 221 -3.14 6.18 17.01
N ASN A 222 -2.51 7.35 17.05
CA ASN A 222 -2.90 8.51 16.25
C ASN A 222 -1.77 8.81 15.26
N PHE A 223 -2.09 9.04 14.01
CA PHE A 223 -1.13 9.46 13.01
C PHE A 223 -1.76 10.31 11.91
N ASN A 224 -0.92 11.17 11.34
CA ASN A 224 -1.24 11.97 10.17
C ASN A 224 -0.19 11.71 9.09
N CYS A 225 -0.64 11.34 7.91
CA CYS A 225 0.22 11.10 6.76
C CYS A 225 -0.16 12.07 5.64
N SER A 226 0.81 12.76 5.10
CA SER A 226 0.66 13.61 3.93
C SER A 226 1.36 12.99 2.73
N LYS A 227 0.81 13.17 1.54
CA LYS A 227 1.35 12.65 0.27
C LYS A 227 1.53 11.12 0.27
N LEU A 228 0.66 10.41 0.98
CA LEU A 228 0.76 8.97 1.13
C LEU A 228 0.00 8.27 0.00
N LYS A 229 0.70 7.41 -0.74
CA LYS A 229 0.09 6.50 -1.71
C LYS A 229 -0.33 5.20 -1.06
N ASP A 230 0.56 4.57 -0.31
CA ASP A 230 0.35 3.28 0.32
C ASP A 230 0.38 3.38 1.84
N LEU A 231 -0.74 3.09 2.50
CA LEU A 231 -0.81 2.96 3.95
C LEU A 231 -0.62 1.50 4.35
N SER A 232 0.30 1.25 5.27
CA SER A 232 0.60 -0.11 5.73
C SER A 232 0.67 -0.20 7.25
N PHE A 233 0.16 -1.31 7.80
CA PHE A 233 0.21 -1.66 9.22
C PHE A 233 0.77 -3.05 9.43
N PHE A 234 1.60 -3.19 10.47
CA PHE A 234 1.91 -4.46 11.11
C PHE A 234 1.39 -4.42 12.54
N ILE A 235 0.51 -5.37 12.89
CA ILE A 235 -0.10 -5.49 14.22
C ILE A 235 0.14 -6.92 14.69
N TYR A 236 0.85 -7.11 15.79
CA TYR A 236 1.25 -8.44 16.24
C TYR A 236 1.43 -8.51 17.77
N LYS A 237 1.43 -9.76 18.28
CA LYS A 237 1.81 -10.06 19.64
C LYS A 237 3.22 -10.55 19.66
N ASN A 238 4.01 -10.69 20.49
CA ASN A 238 5.32 -11.36 20.56
C ASN A 238 6.31 -10.88 19.46
N ASN A 239 7.47 -11.50 19.41
CA ASN A 239 8.59 -11.10 18.55
C ASN A 239 8.49 -11.68 17.11
N GLU A 240 7.34 -11.53 16.45
CA GLU A 240 7.20 -11.98 15.06
C GLU A 240 7.94 -11.09 14.07
N PHE A 241 8.08 -9.83 14.42
CA PHE A 241 8.82 -8.83 13.65
C PHE A 241 9.90 -8.21 14.51
N GLU A 242 11.03 -7.94 13.90
CA GLU A 242 12.14 -7.23 14.50
C GLU A 242 12.19 -5.80 13.97
N MET A 243 12.52 -4.84 14.84
CA MET A 243 12.73 -3.46 14.47
C MET A 243 14.22 -3.16 14.42
N ILE A 244 14.72 -2.94 13.21
CA ILE A 244 16.08 -2.47 12.98
C ILE A 244 16.05 -0.95 13.01
N LYS A 245 16.68 -0.39 14.04
CA LYS A 245 16.85 1.06 14.19
C LYS A 245 18.31 1.39 13.96
N ASN A 246 18.57 2.22 13.00
CA ASN A 246 19.87 2.84 12.82
C ASN A 246 19.69 4.30 12.38
N GLU A 247 20.77 5.06 12.29
CA GLU A 247 20.75 6.47 11.87
C GLU A 247 20.18 6.71 10.46
N HIS A 248 20.12 5.65 9.63
CA HIS A 248 19.75 5.74 8.24
C HIS A 248 18.35 5.22 7.95
N PHE A 249 17.91 4.14 8.66
CA PHE A 249 16.65 3.46 8.38
C PHE A 249 15.98 2.95 9.65
N ASN A 250 14.65 3.01 9.65
CA ASN A 250 13.81 2.29 10.58
C ASN A 250 13.07 1.20 9.81
N ILE A 251 13.52 -0.06 9.93
CA ILE A 251 12.91 -1.19 9.21
C ILE A 251 12.25 -2.13 10.21
N VAL A 252 10.98 -2.46 9.99
CA VAL A 252 10.26 -3.49 10.73
C VAL A 252 10.09 -4.69 9.81
N THR A 253 10.64 -5.84 10.19
CA THR A 253 10.69 -7.01 9.31
C THR A 253 10.66 -8.34 10.06
N ASN A 254 10.17 -9.39 9.41
CA ASN A 254 10.33 -10.78 9.82
C ASN A 254 11.32 -11.56 8.91
N GLU A 255 12.11 -10.86 8.09
CA GLU A 255 13.15 -11.46 7.25
C GLU A 255 14.51 -11.41 7.94
N LYS A 256 14.99 -12.56 8.42
CA LYS A 256 16.27 -12.69 9.13
C LYS A 256 17.50 -12.26 8.31
N LYS A 257 17.43 -12.36 6.98
CA LYS A 257 18.52 -11.90 6.10
C LYS A 257 18.74 -10.39 6.20
N ILE A 258 17.67 -9.62 6.43
CA ILE A 258 17.76 -8.17 6.63
C ILE A 258 18.37 -7.85 7.99
N VAL A 259 17.96 -8.58 9.02
CA VAL A 259 18.48 -8.40 10.40
C VAL A 259 19.99 -8.61 10.47
N SER A 260 20.53 -9.50 9.64
CA SER A 260 21.98 -9.80 9.59
C SER A 260 22.82 -8.82 8.77
N ILE A 261 22.20 -7.83 8.13
CA ILE A 261 22.92 -6.83 7.30
C ILE A 261 23.71 -5.87 8.20
N LYS A 262 24.95 -5.59 7.82
CA LYS A 262 25.85 -4.70 8.56
C LYS A 262 25.47 -3.23 8.41
N ASN A 263 25.76 -2.42 9.43
CA ASN A 263 25.49 -0.98 9.41
C ASN A 263 26.12 -0.23 8.23
N GLU A 264 27.30 -0.65 7.78
CA GLU A 264 27.97 -0.09 6.58
C GLU A 264 27.14 -0.23 5.31
N SER A 265 26.42 -1.35 5.16
CA SER A 265 25.51 -1.56 4.03
C SER A 265 24.34 -0.57 4.07
N PHE A 266 23.74 -0.36 5.23
CA PHE A 266 22.70 0.65 5.39
C PHE A 266 23.21 2.06 5.09
N LYS A 267 24.45 2.39 5.51
CA LYS A 267 25.09 3.67 5.19
C LYS A 267 25.25 3.83 3.68
N ARG A 268 25.80 2.82 2.96
CA ARG A 268 25.95 2.87 1.50
C ARG A 268 24.63 3.08 0.78
N ILE A 269 23.59 2.33 1.18
CA ILE A 269 22.24 2.46 0.61
C ILE A 269 21.71 3.89 0.80
N ASN A 270 21.77 4.40 2.02
CA ASN A 270 21.28 5.75 2.34
C ASN A 270 22.06 6.83 1.57
N THR A 271 23.40 6.74 1.55
CA THR A 271 24.24 7.69 0.81
C THR A 271 23.90 7.68 -0.68
N PHE A 272 23.75 6.49 -1.28
CA PHE A 272 23.40 6.40 -2.69
C PHE A 272 22.03 7.01 -3.00
N LEU A 273 21.03 6.74 -2.17
CA LEU A 273 19.69 7.28 -2.37
C LEU A 273 19.65 8.80 -2.20
N SER A 274 20.33 9.34 -1.19
CA SER A 274 20.39 10.79 -0.97
C SER A 274 21.19 11.55 -2.03
N GLU A 275 22.21 10.92 -2.63
CA GLU A 275 22.96 11.52 -3.75
C GLU A 275 22.19 11.53 -5.07
N ASN A 276 21.28 10.60 -5.27
CA ASN A 276 20.55 10.45 -6.54
C ASN A 276 19.13 10.97 -6.52
N PHE A 277 18.58 11.28 -5.33
CA PHE A 277 17.19 11.69 -5.16
C PHE A 277 17.04 12.81 -4.12
N ASP A 278 16.76 14.04 -4.57
CA ASP A 278 16.68 15.25 -3.73
C ASP A 278 15.65 15.16 -2.60
N ASN A 279 14.58 14.39 -2.79
CA ASN A 279 13.47 14.27 -1.83
C ASN A 279 13.51 12.94 -1.05
N TYR A 280 14.63 12.23 -1.07
CA TYR A 280 14.74 11.02 -0.29
C TYR A 280 14.74 11.35 1.21
N SER A 281 13.81 10.78 1.94
CA SER A 281 13.73 10.91 3.41
C SER A 281 13.70 9.54 4.05
N ASN A 282 14.29 9.42 5.24
CA ASN A 282 14.27 8.21 6.04
C ASN A 282 12.83 7.94 6.54
N SER A 283 12.09 7.14 5.81
CA SER A 283 10.79 6.66 6.24
C SER A 283 10.90 5.33 7.01
N LYS A 284 9.91 5.05 7.82
CA LYS A 284 9.77 3.74 8.45
C LYS A 284 9.29 2.74 7.40
N ILE A 285 10.08 1.72 7.14
CA ILE A 285 9.83 0.72 6.11
C ILE A 285 9.29 -0.56 6.76
N LEU A 286 8.16 -1.05 6.27
CA LEU A 286 7.53 -2.28 6.72
C LEU A 286 7.73 -3.37 5.66
N LEU A 287 8.55 -4.38 5.96
CA LEU A 287 8.93 -5.44 5.02
C LEU A 287 8.59 -6.83 5.58
N THR A 288 7.69 -7.55 4.91
CA THR A 288 7.51 -8.97 5.19
C THR A 288 8.59 -9.80 4.49
N LYS A 289 8.88 -10.98 5.01
CA LYS A 289 9.76 -11.97 4.37
C LYS A 289 9.32 -12.29 2.94
N ARG A 290 8.01 -12.44 2.72
CA ARG A 290 7.47 -12.74 1.40
C ARG A 290 7.67 -11.59 0.44
N TYR A 291 7.32 -10.35 0.85
CA TYR A 291 7.53 -9.15 0.04
C TYR A 291 9.00 -8.99 -0.35
N PHE A 292 9.91 -9.19 0.61
CA PHE A 292 11.35 -9.16 0.34
C PHE A 292 11.75 -10.20 -0.70
N LYS A 293 11.26 -11.44 -0.57
CA LYS A 293 11.56 -12.52 -1.51
C LYS A 293 11.03 -12.23 -2.92
N GLU A 294 9.79 -11.75 -3.03
CA GLU A 294 9.14 -11.48 -4.32
C GLU A 294 9.79 -10.31 -5.09
N HIS A 295 10.34 -9.33 -4.37
CA HIS A 295 10.93 -8.13 -4.98
C HIS A 295 12.46 -8.10 -4.97
N SER A 296 13.12 -9.10 -4.42
CA SER A 296 14.57 -9.27 -4.52
C SER A 296 15.00 -9.66 -5.95
N LEU A 297 16.31 -9.77 -6.17
CA LEU A 297 16.85 -10.27 -7.43
C LEU A 297 16.60 -11.78 -7.56
N TYR A 298 15.46 -12.12 -8.10
CA TYR A 298 15.15 -13.47 -8.51
C TYR A 298 15.56 -13.67 -9.99
N PRO A 299 16.16 -14.76 -10.37
CA PRO A 299 16.47 -15.98 -9.63
C PRO A 299 17.87 -16.01 -8.98
N TYR A 300 18.57 -14.87 -8.86
CA TYR A 300 19.97 -14.83 -8.40
C TYR A 300 20.16 -15.44 -7.00
N SER A 301 19.15 -15.32 -6.13
CA SER A 301 19.20 -15.92 -4.80
C SER A 301 19.20 -17.46 -4.82
N ASP A 302 18.66 -18.07 -5.85
CA ASP A 302 18.41 -19.50 -5.95
C ASP A 302 19.46 -20.26 -6.79
N ILE A 303 20.41 -19.54 -7.42
CA ILE A 303 21.53 -20.21 -8.10
C ILE A 303 22.51 -20.81 -7.10
N PRO A 304 23.16 -21.95 -7.45
CA PRO A 304 24.17 -22.57 -6.59
C PRO A 304 25.29 -21.61 -6.18
N SER A 305 25.77 -21.73 -4.96
CA SER A 305 26.76 -20.80 -4.38
C SER A 305 28.03 -20.66 -5.20
N TYR A 306 28.47 -21.75 -5.86
CA TYR A 306 29.69 -21.77 -6.69
C TYR A 306 29.54 -21.00 -8.02
N LEU A 307 28.30 -20.65 -8.41
CA LEU A 307 28.02 -19.81 -9.58
C LEU A 307 27.78 -18.35 -9.22
N LYS A 308 27.73 -18.02 -7.92
CA LYS A 308 27.49 -16.64 -7.46
C LYS A 308 28.76 -15.81 -7.55
N VAL A 309 28.69 -14.70 -8.25
CA VAL A 309 29.79 -13.71 -8.35
C VAL A 309 30.03 -13.01 -7.02
N PHE A 310 28.96 -12.74 -6.27
CA PHE A 310 29.00 -12.03 -4.99
C PHE A 310 28.80 -12.97 -3.80
N ASN A 311 29.42 -12.64 -2.68
CA ASN A 311 29.18 -13.32 -1.42
C ASN A 311 27.75 -13.03 -0.89
N GLN A 312 27.27 -13.84 0.06
CA GLN A 312 25.91 -13.77 0.55
C GLN A 312 25.53 -12.41 1.21
N ASN A 313 26.49 -11.75 1.88
CA ASN A 313 26.25 -10.44 2.49
C ASN A 313 26.03 -9.37 1.43
N THR A 314 26.83 -9.34 0.38
CA THR A 314 26.65 -8.46 -0.77
C THR A 314 25.31 -8.72 -1.47
N ILE A 315 24.93 -9.98 -1.65
CA ILE A 315 23.63 -10.34 -2.23
C ILE A 315 22.47 -9.82 -1.36
N ASN A 316 22.56 -9.98 -0.05
CA ASN A 316 21.53 -9.48 0.87
C ASN A 316 21.43 -7.95 0.83
N GLU A 317 22.56 -7.24 0.75
CA GLU A 317 22.63 -5.79 0.60
C GLU A 317 22.00 -5.32 -0.71
N ILE A 318 22.38 -5.92 -1.85
CA ILE A 318 21.85 -5.58 -3.17
C ILE A 318 20.31 -5.82 -3.20
N ASN A 319 19.85 -6.92 -2.64
CA ASN A 319 18.42 -7.22 -2.54
C ASN A 319 17.70 -6.19 -1.67
N LEU A 320 18.25 -5.81 -0.53
CA LEU A 320 17.67 -4.78 0.32
C LEU A 320 17.63 -3.43 -0.39
N PHE A 321 18.71 -3.04 -1.05
CA PHE A 321 18.75 -1.80 -1.85
C PHE A 321 17.63 -1.79 -2.90
N LYS A 322 17.48 -2.88 -3.67
CA LYS A 322 16.44 -2.99 -4.70
C LYS A 322 15.04 -2.83 -4.13
N VAL A 323 14.75 -3.46 -2.98
CA VAL A 323 13.42 -3.38 -2.34
C VAL A 323 13.14 -1.97 -1.80
N ILE A 324 14.14 -1.33 -1.18
CA ILE A 324 14.01 0.06 -0.70
C ILE A 324 13.82 1.03 -1.87
N LEU A 325 14.63 0.88 -2.92
CA LEU A 325 14.51 1.70 -4.13
C LEU A 325 13.13 1.57 -4.78
N ARG A 326 12.61 0.34 -4.87
CA ARG A 326 11.27 0.08 -5.40
C ARG A 326 10.19 0.80 -4.59
N ASP A 327 10.22 0.67 -3.26
CA ASP A 327 9.26 1.34 -2.38
C ASP A 327 9.36 2.87 -2.51
N PHE A 328 10.57 3.40 -2.55
CA PHE A 328 10.83 4.82 -2.76
C PHE A 328 10.28 5.31 -4.11
N LEU A 329 10.62 4.67 -5.22
CA LEU A 329 10.17 5.05 -6.57
C LEU A 329 8.65 5.01 -6.67
N ARG A 330 8.01 3.97 -6.08
CA ARG A 330 6.56 3.84 -6.04
C ARG A 330 5.89 5.03 -5.34
N ASN A 331 6.44 5.46 -4.22
CA ASN A 331 5.89 6.58 -3.45
C ASN A 331 6.21 7.95 -4.04
N SER A 332 7.34 8.08 -4.74
CA SER A 332 7.83 9.36 -5.29
C SER A 332 7.28 9.69 -6.66
N ILE A 333 7.01 8.69 -7.50
CA ILE A 333 6.57 8.90 -8.89
C ILE A 333 5.07 8.73 -8.98
N ASN A 334 4.39 9.73 -9.55
CA ASN A 334 2.93 9.76 -9.64
C ASN A 334 2.43 9.32 -11.03
N PHE A 335 2.51 8.02 -11.33
CA PHE A 335 1.91 7.43 -12.52
C PHE A 335 1.19 6.11 -12.19
N ASN A 336 0.36 5.64 -13.11
CA ASN A 336 -0.33 4.38 -12.98
C ASN A 336 0.65 3.22 -13.19
N ASP A 337 1.07 2.60 -12.10
CA ASP A 337 2.02 1.48 -12.09
C ASP A 337 1.55 0.28 -12.92
N ARG A 338 0.24 0.08 -13.04
CA ARG A 338 -0.34 -1.00 -13.84
C ARG A 338 -0.12 -0.77 -15.34
N LYS A 339 -0.32 0.47 -15.80
CA LYS A 339 -0.14 0.83 -17.22
C LYS A 339 1.31 1.03 -17.60
N TYR A 340 2.13 1.55 -16.66
CA TYR A 340 3.52 1.97 -16.91
C TYR A 340 4.53 1.24 -16.04
N TYR A 341 4.26 -0.01 -15.68
CA TYR A 341 5.14 -0.86 -14.87
C TYR A 341 6.58 -0.90 -15.41
N TRP A 342 6.74 -0.93 -16.73
CA TRP A 342 8.06 -0.97 -17.39
C TRP A 342 8.92 0.26 -17.10
N VAL A 343 8.32 1.44 -16.89
CA VAL A 343 9.05 2.68 -16.55
C VAL A 343 9.70 2.53 -15.19
N ARG A 344 8.91 2.13 -14.18
CA ARG A 344 9.44 1.90 -12.83
C ARG A 344 10.50 0.81 -12.83
N SER A 345 10.22 -0.33 -13.46
CA SER A 345 11.19 -1.43 -13.56
C SER A 345 12.48 -1.01 -14.25
N GLY A 346 12.40 -0.23 -15.33
CA GLY A 346 13.57 0.33 -15.99
C GLY A 346 14.42 1.22 -15.07
N MET A 347 13.75 2.08 -14.28
CA MET A 347 14.43 2.90 -13.27
C MET A 347 15.06 2.05 -12.16
N GLU A 348 14.33 1.05 -11.65
CA GLU A 348 14.85 0.11 -10.64
C GLU A 348 16.15 -0.56 -11.14
N PHE A 349 16.18 -1.09 -12.36
CA PHE A 349 17.35 -1.73 -12.93
C PHE A 349 18.51 -0.76 -13.21
N TYR A 350 18.21 0.43 -13.72
CA TYR A 350 19.22 1.46 -13.98
C TYR A 350 19.94 1.90 -12.70
N TYR A 351 19.20 2.21 -11.62
CA TYR A 351 19.82 2.59 -10.36
C TYR A 351 20.47 1.42 -9.63
N LEU A 352 19.93 0.21 -9.80
CA LEU A 352 20.53 -1.00 -9.27
C LEU A 352 21.92 -1.27 -9.91
N GLU A 353 22.02 -1.14 -11.22
CA GLU A 353 23.30 -1.25 -11.93
C GLU A 353 24.30 -0.20 -11.43
N LYS A 354 23.90 1.06 -11.35
CA LYS A 354 24.75 2.13 -10.80
C LYS A 354 25.21 1.86 -9.37
N TYR A 355 24.33 1.31 -8.53
CA TYR A 355 24.68 0.96 -7.16
C TYR A 355 25.75 -0.13 -7.10
N ILE A 356 25.55 -1.19 -7.89
CA ILE A 356 26.51 -2.30 -7.98
C ILE A 356 27.86 -1.79 -8.49
N GLN A 357 27.89 -1.02 -9.58
CA GLN A 357 29.14 -0.44 -10.14
C GLN A 357 29.87 0.47 -9.15
N LYS A 358 29.15 1.16 -8.25
CA LYS A 358 29.76 2.07 -7.28
C LYS A 358 30.37 1.34 -6.08
N TYR A 359 29.76 0.25 -5.62
CA TYR A 359 30.09 -0.35 -4.31
C TYR A 359 30.56 -1.82 -4.37
N HIS A 360 30.41 -2.47 -5.51
CA HIS A 360 30.69 -3.90 -5.71
C HIS A 360 31.36 -4.19 -7.04
#